data_c7153e70628bff4783facf1da92fa380
#
_entry.id   c7153e70628bff4783facf1da92fa380
#
_cell.length_a   1.000
_cell.length_b   1.000
_cell.length_c   1.000
_cell.angle_alpha   90.00
_cell.angle_beta   90.00
_cell.angle_gamma   90.00
#
_symmetry.space_group_name_H-M   'P 1'
#
loop_
_entity.id
_entity.type
_entity.pdbx_description
1 polymer ?
#
loop_
_entity_poly.entity_id
_entity_poly.type
_entity_poly.pdbx_seq_one_letter_code
_entity_poly.pdbx_strand_id
1 'polypeptide(L)'
;MQEFLSMTQNVDEMLKVLQKRLIKELKYNYPEYVDCDNLVFAMQDIFSYTGQSFIVLIDEWDCLFREYKQDEEAQRKYLDFLRVWLKDKGYIALAYMTGILPIKKYGTHSALNMFIEYSMTDPGNMAEYFGFAEREVESLCVEYGMSIEETKAWYNGYGLYSHNKQEDILYSIYNPKSVVEAMLRHRFGNYWNQTETYEALKIYIQMNMDGLKDAIIEMLAGNSVRINIGTFHNDMTTFATRDDILTLLVHLGYLTYDVEKESVRIPNKEVAQEYINAISTMDWKEAISQIKDKKYALKFQGKLEEQPKYTGRILAVGIGYDKQTKEHSCKVEVLE
;
A
#
# COMPACT_ATOMS: atom_id res chain seq x y z
N MET A 1 -5.16 -13.39 9.69
CA MET A 1 -5.78 -14.34 8.70
C MET A 1 -4.73 -15.12 7.93
N GLN A 2 -3.61 -14.50 7.55
CA GLN A 2 -2.52 -15.12 6.80
C GLN A 2 -2.01 -16.44 7.41
N GLU A 3 -1.87 -16.52 8.74
CA GLU A 3 -1.44 -17.76 9.43
C GLU A 3 -2.34 -18.94 9.10
N PHE A 4 -3.66 -18.76 9.16
CA PHE A 4 -4.62 -19.84 8.87
C PHE A 4 -4.56 -20.26 7.40
N LEU A 5 -4.40 -19.30 6.49
CA LEU A 5 -4.26 -19.56 5.07
C LEU A 5 -3.00 -20.38 4.78
N SER A 6 -1.87 -20.03 5.38
CA SER A 6 -0.58 -20.71 5.17
C SER A 6 -0.55 -22.14 5.72
N MET A 7 -1.42 -22.49 6.68
CA MET A 7 -1.52 -23.83 7.27
C MET A 7 -2.45 -24.78 6.54
N THR A 8 -3.16 -24.33 5.50
CA THR A 8 -4.25 -25.07 4.85
C THR A 8 -4.09 -25.08 3.34
N GLN A 9 -4.77 -26.01 2.67
CA GLN A 9 -4.65 -26.19 1.22
C GLN A 9 -5.68 -25.40 0.42
N ASN A 10 -6.77 -24.98 1.05
CA ASN A 10 -7.87 -24.26 0.42
C ASN A 10 -8.68 -23.47 1.45
N VAL A 11 -9.56 -22.61 0.93
CA VAL A 11 -10.40 -21.72 1.76
C VAL A 11 -11.37 -22.49 2.67
N ASP A 12 -11.97 -23.57 2.20
CA ASP A 12 -12.91 -24.35 3.00
C ASP A 12 -12.23 -24.96 4.22
N GLU A 13 -11.00 -25.45 4.06
CA GLU A 13 -10.17 -25.95 5.16
C GLU A 13 -9.74 -24.83 6.10
N MET A 14 -9.31 -23.69 5.55
CA MET A 14 -8.94 -22.50 6.32
C MET A 14 -10.09 -22.06 7.24
N LEU A 15 -11.30 -21.91 6.71
CA LEU A 15 -12.45 -21.50 7.49
C LEU A 15 -12.84 -22.53 8.56
N LYS A 16 -12.69 -23.83 8.28
CA LYS A 16 -12.92 -24.90 9.27
C LYS A 16 -11.90 -24.84 10.42
N VAL A 17 -10.62 -24.67 10.10
CA VAL A 17 -9.55 -24.58 11.10
C VAL A 17 -9.72 -23.34 11.97
N LEU A 18 -9.99 -22.18 11.35
CA LEU A 18 -10.27 -20.94 12.06
C LEU A 18 -11.42 -21.10 13.05
N GLN A 19 -12.58 -21.56 12.58
CA GLN A 19 -13.76 -21.76 13.43
C GLN A 19 -13.48 -22.75 14.56
N LYS A 20 -12.85 -23.87 14.27
CA LYS A 20 -12.51 -24.89 15.28
C LYS A 20 -11.57 -24.35 16.37
N ARG A 21 -10.59 -23.52 15.99
CA ARG A 21 -9.69 -22.87 16.95
C ARG A 21 -10.43 -21.89 17.84
N LEU A 22 -11.24 -21.02 17.28
CA LEU A 22 -12.05 -20.05 18.03
C LEU A 22 -13.04 -20.75 18.95
N ILE A 23 -13.77 -21.75 18.48
CA ILE A 23 -14.72 -22.53 19.31
C ILE A 23 -14.01 -23.22 20.46
N LYS A 24 -12.83 -23.80 20.23
CA LYS A 24 -12.03 -24.42 21.30
C LYS A 24 -11.67 -23.42 22.39
N GLU A 25 -11.30 -22.21 22.02
CA GLU A 25 -10.96 -21.13 22.95
C GLU A 25 -12.20 -20.64 23.72
N LEU A 26 -13.31 -20.45 23.00
CA LEU A 26 -14.59 -20.12 23.64
C LEU A 26 -15.05 -21.20 24.62
N LYS A 27 -14.96 -22.48 24.26
CA LYS A 27 -15.28 -23.61 25.17
C LYS A 27 -14.39 -23.63 26.42
N TYR A 28 -13.11 -23.28 26.28
CA TYR A 28 -12.19 -23.21 27.41
C TYR A 28 -12.53 -22.06 28.38
N ASN A 29 -12.88 -20.90 27.86
CA ASN A 29 -13.18 -19.73 28.67
C ASN A 29 -14.64 -19.68 29.17
N TYR A 30 -15.56 -20.32 28.45
CA TYR A 30 -17.01 -20.33 28.74
C TYR A 30 -17.58 -21.72 28.66
N PRO A 31 -17.09 -22.68 29.48
CA PRO A 31 -17.45 -24.10 29.36
C PRO A 31 -18.92 -24.39 29.60
N GLU A 32 -19.61 -23.55 30.39
CA GLU A 32 -21.04 -23.72 30.73
C GLU A 32 -21.99 -23.23 29.62
N TYR A 33 -21.49 -22.43 28.66
CA TYR A 33 -22.30 -21.74 27.66
C TYR A 33 -22.05 -22.22 26.23
N VAL A 34 -21.02 -23.03 25.98
CA VAL A 34 -20.64 -23.48 24.64
C VAL A 34 -20.65 -25.00 24.54
N ASP A 35 -21.73 -25.55 24.03
CA ASP A 35 -21.90 -27.01 23.79
C ASP A 35 -21.95 -27.37 22.29
N CYS A 36 -21.92 -26.35 21.39
CA CYS A 36 -22.03 -26.50 19.94
C CYS A 36 -20.70 -26.38 19.22
N ASP A 37 -20.67 -26.81 17.95
CA ASP A 37 -19.53 -26.71 17.04
C ASP A 37 -19.74 -25.65 15.93
N ASN A 38 -20.61 -24.65 16.21
CA ASN A 38 -20.85 -23.52 15.32
C ASN A 38 -20.41 -22.22 15.99
N LEU A 39 -19.50 -21.47 15.37
CA LEU A 39 -18.92 -20.25 15.93
C LEU A 39 -19.98 -19.18 16.22
N VAL A 40 -20.91 -18.97 15.28
CA VAL A 40 -21.95 -17.94 15.41
C VAL A 40 -22.87 -18.26 16.58
N PHE A 41 -23.29 -19.52 16.70
CA PHE A 41 -24.14 -19.95 17.83
C PHE A 41 -23.38 -19.88 19.15
N ALA A 42 -22.14 -20.35 19.21
CA ALA A 42 -21.32 -20.26 20.42
C ALA A 42 -21.21 -18.82 20.94
N MET A 43 -20.91 -17.87 20.05
CA MET A 43 -20.82 -16.46 20.44
C MET A 43 -22.19 -15.88 20.84
N GLN A 44 -23.26 -16.28 20.17
CA GLN A 44 -24.61 -15.85 20.48
C GLN A 44 -25.06 -16.37 21.85
N ASP A 45 -24.74 -17.62 22.19
CA ASP A 45 -25.08 -18.24 23.47
C ASP A 45 -24.33 -17.54 24.62
N ILE A 46 -23.03 -17.34 24.51
CA ILE A 46 -22.26 -16.58 25.49
C ILE A 46 -22.88 -15.19 25.71
N PHE A 47 -23.17 -14.45 24.63
CA PHE A 47 -23.81 -13.15 24.73
C PHE A 47 -25.16 -13.19 25.42
N SER A 48 -26.01 -14.17 25.07
CA SER A 48 -27.35 -14.30 25.61
C SER A 48 -27.35 -14.60 27.12
N TYR A 49 -26.39 -15.39 27.59
CA TYR A 49 -26.28 -15.76 29.01
C TYR A 49 -25.50 -14.76 29.85
N THR A 50 -24.48 -14.11 29.29
CA THR A 50 -23.58 -13.26 30.06
C THR A 50 -23.79 -11.75 29.82
N GLY A 51 -24.45 -11.38 28.74
CA GLY A 51 -24.55 -9.98 28.27
C GLY A 51 -23.23 -9.42 27.75
N GLN A 52 -22.16 -10.22 27.65
CA GLN A 52 -20.84 -9.77 27.17
C GLN A 52 -20.75 -9.81 25.66
N SER A 53 -20.42 -8.68 25.06
CA SER A 53 -20.16 -8.56 23.63
C SER A 53 -18.68 -8.72 23.31
N PHE A 54 -18.38 -9.11 22.08
CA PHE A 54 -17.02 -9.35 21.60
C PHE A 54 -16.47 -8.17 20.81
N ILE A 55 -15.18 -7.90 20.97
CA ILE A 55 -14.37 -7.10 20.08
C ILE A 55 -13.59 -8.08 19.18
N VAL A 56 -13.81 -7.99 17.87
CA VAL A 56 -13.15 -8.85 16.88
C VAL A 56 -12.10 -8.06 16.12
N LEU A 57 -10.84 -8.49 16.23
CA LEU A 57 -9.70 -7.91 15.53
C LEU A 57 -9.24 -8.90 14.46
N ILE A 58 -9.24 -8.49 13.19
CA ILE A 58 -8.80 -9.30 12.06
C ILE A 58 -7.66 -8.59 11.37
N ASP A 59 -6.46 -9.12 11.53
CA ASP A 59 -5.29 -8.64 10.81
C ASP A 59 -5.12 -9.38 9.48
N GLU A 60 -4.63 -8.66 8.44
CA GLU A 60 -4.47 -9.18 7.08
C GLU A 60 -5.73 -9.85 6.54
N TRP A 61 -6.89 -9.14 6.66
CA TRP A 61 -8.17 -9.67 6.19
C TRP A 61 -8.14 -10.01 4.68
N ASP A 62 -7.31 -9.30 3.93
CA ASP A 62 -7.20 -9.36 2.47
C ASP A 62 -6.22 -10.42 1.96
N CYS A 63 -5.57 -11.19 2.83
CA CYS A 63 -4.57 -12.20 2.45
C CYS A 63 -5.07 -13.15 1.36
N LEU A 64 -6.33 -13.56 1.45
CA LEU A 64 -6.93 -14.46 0.47
C LEU A 64 -7.02 -13.83 -0.94
N PHE A 65 -7.28 -12.54 -1.04
CA PHE A 65 -7.33 -11.82 -2.31
C PHE A 65 -5.95 -11.66 -2.93
N ARG A 66 -4.90 -11.62 -2.10
CA ARG A 66 -3.51 -11.55 -2.56
C ARG A 66 -2.99 -12.90 -3.03
N GLU A 67 -3.38 -13.99 -2.39
CA GLU A 67 -2.93 -15.35 -2.71
C GLU A 67 -3.80 -16.02 -3.80
N TYR A 68 -5.12 -15.94 -3.67
CA TYR A 68 -6.09 -16.54 -4.59
C TYR A 68 -6.70 -15.50 -5.53
N LYS A 69 -5.86 -14.78 -6.28
CA LYS A 69 -6.25 -13.62 -7.10
C LYS A 69 -7.34 -13.93 -8.13
N GLN A 70 -7.35 -15.14 -8.69
CA GLN A 70 -8.26 -15.56 -9.76
C GLN A 70 -9.37 -16.52 -9.27
N ASP A 71 -9.36 -16.93 -8.02
CA ASP A 71 -10.36 -17.83 -7.45
C ASP A 71 -11.51 -17.04 -6.82
N GLU A 72 -12.42 -16.57 -7.68
CA GLU A 72 -13.60 -15.80 -7.25
C GLU A 72 -14.53 -16.60 -6.34
N GLU A 73 -14.58 -17.93 -6.47
CA GLU A 73 -15.40 -18.77 -5.60
C GLU A 73 -14.85 -18.81 -4.18
N ALA A 74 -13.54 -18.98 -4.02
CA ALA A 74 -12.87 -18.92 -2.74
C ALA A 74 -13.04 -17.55 -2.09
N GLN A 75 -12.86 -16.46 -2.85
CA GLN A 75 -13.06 -15.10 -2.38
C GLN A 75 -14.51 -14.87 -1.91
N ARG A 76 -15.48 -15.33 -2.65
CA ARG A 76 -16.90 -15.21 -2.28
C ARG A 76 -17.22 -15.99 -1.00
N LYS A 77 -16.76 -17.23 -0.87
CA LYS A 77 -16.96 -18.05 0.34
C LYS A 77 -16.41 -17.37 1.60
N TYR A 78 -15.24 -16.79 1.47
CA TYR A 78 -14.60 -16.05 2.56
C TYR A 78 -15.39 -14.80 2.97
N LEU A 79 -15.83 -13.99 2.01
CA LEU A 79 -16.66 -12.82 2.26
C LEU A 79 -18.02 -13.19 2.86
N ASP A 80 -18.64 -14.26 2.39
CA ASP A 80 -19.89 -14.77 2.93
C ASP A 80 -19.72 -15.24 4.39
N PHE A 81 -18.59 -15.88 4.71
CA PHE A 81 -18.26 -16.25 6.08
C PHE A 81 -18.13 -15.01 6.98
N LEU A 82 -17.36 -13.99 6.58
CA LEU A 82 -17.21 -12.75 7.35
C LEU A 82 -18.57 -12.07 7.57
N ARG A 83 -19.40 -12.02 6.53
CA ARG A 83 -20.75 -11.44 6.61
C ARG A 83 -21.63 -12.19 7.59
N VAL A 84 -21.69 -13.52 7.52
CA VAL A 84 -22.50 -14.36 8.43
C VAL A 84 -22.02 -14.23 9.87
N TRP A 85 -20.72 -14.12 10.07
CA TRP A 85 -20.11 -14.04 11.40
C TRP A 85 -20.30 -12.67 12.05
N LEU A 86 -20.16 -11.56 11.28
CA LEU A 86 -20.00 -10.21 11.84
C LEU A 86 -21.22 -9.31 11.62
N LYS A 87 -21.98 -9.48 10.52
CA LYS A 87 -23.02 -8.53 10.15
C LYS A 87 -24.27 -8.67 11.02
N ASP A 88 -24.73 -7.54 11.55
CA ASP A 88 -25.99 -7.42 12.32
C ASP A 88 -26.07 -8.40 13.49
N LYS A 89 -24.97 -8.59 14.21
CA LYS A 89 -24.86 -9.50 15.36
C LYS A 89 -24.82 -8.73 16.67
N GLY A 90 -25.79 -9.02 17.57
CA GLY A 90 -25.84 -8.40 18.89
C GLY A 90 -24.63 -8.71 19.77
N TYR A 91 -23.95 -9.82 19.52
CA TYR A 91 -22.74 -10.20 20.26
C TYR A 91 -21.46 -9.44 19.79
N ILE A 92 -21.51 -8.64 18.74
CA ILE A 92 -20.39 -7.82 18.26
C ILE A 92 -20.49 -6.40 18.81
N ALA A 93 -19.56 -6.01 19.68
CA ALA A 93 -19.40 -4.63 20.12
C ALA A 93 -18.60 -3.80 19.11
N LEU A 94 -17.55 -4.40 18.52
CA LEU A 94 -16.68 -3.80 17.50
C LEU A 94 -16.06 -4.91 16.65
N ALA A 95 -16.00 -4.68 15.35
CA ALA A 95 -15.14 -5.44 14.44
C ALA A 95 -14.17 -4.49 13.75
N TYR A 96 -12.87 -4.76 13.87
CA TYR A 96 -11.81 -3.96 13.26
C TYR A 96 -10.94 -4.87 12.39
N MET A 97 -10.77 -4.48 11.14
CA MET A 97 -9.99 -5.25 10.17
C MET A 97 -8.87 -4.39 9.60
N THR A 98 -7.69 -4.97 9.50
CA THR A 98 -6.54 -4.36 8.82
C THR A 98 -6.15 -5.17 7.59
N GLY A 99 -5.65 -4.50 6.56
CA GLY A 99 -5.19 -5.10 5.32
C GLY A 99 -4.51 -4.06 4.43
N ILE A 100 -3.94 -4.52 3.35
CA ILE A 100 -3.26 -3.68 2.35
C ILE A 100 -4.26 -3.19 1.30
N LEU A 101 -5.19 -4.07 0.91
CA LEU A 101 -6.15 -3.79 -0.15
C LEU A 101 -7.46 -3.21 0.41
N PRO A 102 -8.03 -2.20 -0.26
CA PRO A 102 -9.39 -1.76 0.02
C PRO A 102 -10.41 -2.88 -0.20
N ILE A 103 -11.58 -2.75 0.40
CA ILE A 103 -12.66 -3.74 0.26
C ILE A 103 -13.14 -3.77 -1.19
N LYS A 104 -13.00 -4.93 -1.83
CA LYS A 104 -13.43 -5.14 -3.22
C LYS A 104 -14.95 -4.95 -3.36
N LYS A 105 -15.35 -4.16 -4.34
CA LYS A 105 -16.75 -3.97 -4.73
C LYS A 105 -17.11 -5.03 -5.77
N TYR A 106 -17.88 -6.06 -5.37
CA TYR A 106 -18.44 -7.03 -6.30
C TYR A 106 -19.80 -6.55 -6.82
N GLY A 107 -19.89 -6.21 -8.12
CA GLY A 107 -21.12 -5.72 -8.73
C GLY A 107 -21.65 -4.45 -8.07
N THR A 108 -22.97 -4.35 -7.89
CA THR A 108 -23.63 -3.20 -7.27
C THR A 108 -23.63 -3.20 -5.74
N HIS A 109 -23.19 -4.28 -5.10
CA HIS A 109 -23.21 -4.42 -3.64
C HIS A 109 -21.84 -4.85 -3.12
N SER A 110 -21.28 -4.08 -2.18
CA SER A 110 -20.14 -4.52 -1.38
C SER A 110 -20.56 -5.68 -0.49
N ALA A 111 -19.82 -6.79 -0.51
CA ALA A 111 -20.09 -7.92 0.35
C ALA A 111 -19.94 -7.58 1.85
N LEU A 112 -19.12 -6.58 2.18
CA LEU A 112 -18.80 -6.11 3.53
C LEU A 112 -19.26 -4.66 3.77
N ASN A 113 -20.45 -4.31 3.32
CA ASN A 113 -21.03 -2.97 3.47
C ASN A 113 -21.35 -2.55 4.93
N MET A 114 -21.07 -3.41 5.90
CA MET A 114 -21.20 -3.11 7.32
C MET A 114 -19.97 -2.44 7.92
N PHE A 115 -18.87 -2.33 7.19
CA PHE A 115 -17.65 -1.65 7.64
C PHE A 115 -17.58 -0.22 7.09
N ILE A 116 -17.04 0.69 7.90
CA ILE A 116 -16.52 1.96 7.44
C ILE A 116 -15.09 1.71 7.01
N GLU A 117 -14.76 2.05 5.78
CA GLU A 117 -13.43 1.85 5.22
C GLU A 117 -12.60 3.12 5.35
N TYR A 118 -11.37 2.97 5.83
CA TYR A 118 -10.34 3.98 5.85
C TYR A 118 -9.18 3.52 4.98
N SER A 119 -8.71 4.35 4.07
CA SER A 119 -7.68 3.97 3.10
C SER A 119 -6.63 5.08 2.91
N MET A 120 -5.57 4.78 2.17
CA MET A 120 -4.54 5.78 1.83
C MET A 120 -5.08 6.94 0.99
N THR A 121 -6.21 6.77 0.30
CA THR A 121 -6.88 7.81 -0.49
C THR A 121 -8.02 8.51 0.26
N ASP A 122 -8.55 7.88 1.30
CA ASP A 122 -9.59 8.42 2.18
C ASP A 122 -9.37 7.92 3.62
N PRO A 123 -8.41 8.49 4.35
CA PRO A 123 -8.05 8.04 5.70
C PRO A 123 -9.02 8.54 6.78
N GLY A 124 -9.87 9.52 6.49
CA GLY A 124 -10.83 10.07 7.44
C GLY A 124 -10.19 10.45 8.78
N ASN A 125 -10.86 10.13 9.88
CA ASN A 125 -10.36 10.37 11.24
C ASN A 125 -9.25 9.41 11.70
N MET A 126 -8.84 8.45 10.84
CA MET A 126 -7.76 7.51 11.13
C MET A 126 -6.41 7.95 10.55
N ALA A 127 -6.33 9.13 9.92
CA ALA A 127 -5.15 9.60 9.20
C ALA A 127 -3.85 9.53 10.02
N GLU A 128 -3.86 9.90 11.30
CA GLU A 128 -2.66 9.86 12.17
C GLU A 128 -2.19 8.45 12.54
N TYR A 129 -3.02 7.41 12.32
CA TYR A 129 -2.72 6.02 12.69
C TYR A 129 -2.23 5.16 11.52
N PHE A 130 -2.08 5.72 10.33
CA PHE A 130 -1.56 4.99 9.15
C PHE A 130 -0.05 4.79 9.19
N GLY A 131 0.65 5.44 10.10
CA GLY A 131 2.10 5.33 10.28
C GLY A 131 2.55 6.15 11.48
N PHE A 132 3.82 6.50 11.54
CA PHE A 132 4.30 7.42 12.57
C PHE A 132 4.01 8.87 12.17
N ALA A 133 3.38 9.62 13.09
CA ALA A 133 3.22 11.05 12.95
C ALA A 133 4.58 11.78 13.19
N GLU A 134 4.71 12.99 12.66
CA GLU A 134 5.96 13.75 12.74
C GLU A 134 6.48 13.91 14.19
N ARG A 135 5.59 14.20 15.14
CA ARG A 135 5.96 14.35 16.58
C ARG A 135 6.56 13.08 17.19
N GLU A 136 6.10 11.90 16.74
CA GLU A 136 6.62 10.61 17.22
C GLU A 136 8.02 10.37 16.68
N VAL A 137 8.23 10.68 15.38
CA VAL A 137 9.52 10.55 14.73
C VAL A 137 10.53 11.54 15.29
N GLU A 138 10.13 12.78 15.61
CA GLU A 138 10.98 13.75 16.31
C GLU A 138 11.46 13.21 17.67
N SER A 139 10.55 12.59 18.43
CA SER A 139 10.89 11.97 19.72
C SER A 139 11.88 10.82 19.55
N LEU A 140 11.67 9.94 18.56
CA LEU A 140 12.58 8.85 18.23
C LEU A 140 13.95 9.36 17.76
N CYS A 141 13.99 10.41 16.93
CA CYS A 141 15.25 11.02 16.51
C CYS A 141 16.09 11.54 17.69
N VAL A 142 15.44 12.16 18.68
CA VAL A 142 16.10 12.60 19.90
C VAL A 142 16.62 11.40 20.71
N GLU A 143 15.80 10.37 20.91
CA GLU A 143 16.16 9.18 21.68
C GLU A 143 17.33 8.41 21.07
N TYR A 144 17.33 8.24 19.73
CA TYR A 144 18.34 7.49 19.01
C TYR A 144 19.50 8.35 18.49
N GLY A 145 19.50 9.67 18.72
CA GLY A 145 20.56 10.57 18.24
C GLY A 145 20.66 10.67 16.72
N MET A 146 19.53 10.60 16.01
CA MET A 146 19.44 10.65 14.56
C MET A 146 18.97 12.03 14.07
N SER A 147 19.43 12.46 12.87
CA SER A 147 18.98 13.72 12.27
C SER A 147 17.52 13.65 11.83
N ILE A 148 16.71 14.60 12.28
CA ILE A 148 15.31 14.72 11.84
C ILE A 148 15.20 15.12 10.36
N GLU A 149 16.09 15.97 9.86
CA GLU A 149 16.11 16.43 8.47
C GLU A 149 16.38 15.26 7.51
N GLU A 150 17.36 14.41 7.86
CA GLU A 150 17.65 13.22 7.06
C GLU A 150 16.52 12.19 7.17
N THR A 151 15.94 12.01 8.35
CA THR A 151 14.78 11.11 8.56
C THR A 151 13.59 11.58 7.71
N LYS A 152 13.32 12.88 7.65
CA LYS A 152 12.30 13.47 6.76
C LYS A 152 12.59 13.16 5.29
N ALA A 153 13.81 13.39 4.84
CA ALA A 153 14.19 13.18 3.44
C ALA A 153 14.04 11.70 3.03
N TRP A 154 14.31 10.76 3.92
CA TRP A 154 14.29 9.34 3.63
C TRP A 154 12.90 8.70 3.75
N TYR A 155 12.10 9.07 4.76
CA TYR A 155 10.93 8.26 5.17
C TYR A 155 9.63 9.02 5.28
N ASN A 156 9.64 10.36 5.21
CA ASN A 156 8.42 11.18 5.20
C ASN A 156 7.76 11.19 3.81
N GLY A 157 6.65 11.91 3.68
CA GLY A 157 6.09 12.33 2.41
C GLY A 157 4.68 11.82 2.15
N TYR A 158 4.10 11.06 3.07
CA TYR A 158 2.69 10.70 3.01
C TYR A 158 1.86 11.79 3.70
N GLY A 159 1.15 12.58 2.88
CA GLY A 159 0.22 13.59 3.37
C GLY A 159 -1.18 12.98 3.47
N LEU A 160 -1.70 12.80 4.68
CA LEU A 160 -3.01 12.22 4.90
C LEU A 160 -3.95 13.24 5.54
N TYR A 161 -5.08 13.51 4.89
CA TYR A 161 -6.08 14.46 5.38
C TYR A 161 -7.07 13.79 6.32
N SER A 162 -7.23 14.36 7.52
CA SER A 162 -8.34 14.03 8.40
C SER A 162 -9.41 15.08 8.25
N HIS A 163 -10.57 14.68 7.72
CA HIS A 163 -11.74 15.55 7.64
C HIS A 163 -12.53 15.49 8.95
N ASN A 164 -12.31 16.45 9.82
CA ASN A 164 -13.09 16.63 11.03
C ASN A 164 -14.15 17.71 10.83
N LYS A 165 -15.29 17.61 11.55
CA LYS A 165 -16.38 18.60 11.50
C LYS A 165 -15.95 20.04 11.84
N GLN A 166 -14.78 20.23 12.40
CA GLN A 166 -14.28 21.53 12.88
C GLN A 166 -13.13 22.06 12.03
N GLU A 167 -12.26 21.20 11.51
CA GLU A 167 -11.06 21.58 10.75
C GLU A 167 -10.49 20.40 9.98
N ASP A 168 -10.03 20.65 8.75
CA ASP A 168 -9.28 19.67 7.99
C ASP A 168 -7.82 19.70 8.41
N ILE A 169 -7.32 18.58 8.92
CA ILE A 169 -5.95 18.46 9.41
C ILE A 169 -5.16 17.61 8.44
N LEU A 170 -4.05 18.16 7.93
CA LEU A 170 -3.07 17.41 7.14
C LEU A 170 -2.01 16.80 8.07
N TYR A 171 -1.98 15.49 8.16
CA TYR A 171 -0.93 14.75 8.87
C TYR A 171 0.23 14.42 7.93
N SER A 172 1.43 14.65 8.43
CA SER A 172 2.68 14.21 7.80
C SER A 172 3.06 12.86 8.38
N ILE A 173 2.96 11.81 7.58
CA ILE A 173 3.10 10.42 8.01
C ILE A 173 4.37 9.80 7.44
N TYR A 174 5.06 9.02 8.27
CA TYR A 174 6.29 8.29 7.96
C TYR A 174 6.05 6.79 7.95
N ASN A 175 6.82 6.07 7.14
CA ASN A 175 6.80 4.61 7.15
C ASN A 175 7.38 4.06 8.47
N PRO A 176 6.59 3.35 9.30
CA PRO A 176 7.06 2.89 10.60
C PRO A 176 8.21 1.90 10.50
N LYS A 177 8.15 0.93 9.57
CA LYS A 177 9.20 -0.08 9.40
C LYS A 177 10.54 0.56 9.09
N SER A 178 10.57 1.47 8.13
CA SER A 178 11.80 2.12 7.68
C SER A 178 12.40 3.02 8.76
N VAL A 179 11.55 3.75 9.49
CA VAL A 179 11.98 4.56 10.64
C VAL A 179 12.60 3.68 11.73
N VAL A 180 11.91 2.60 12.13
CA VAL A 180 12.41 1.67 13.16
C VAL A 180 13.74 1.04 12.75
N GLU A 181 13.86 0.54 11.52
CA GLU A 181 15.10 -0.05 11.01
C GLU A 181 16.26 0.95 10.99
N ALA A 182 15.99 2.21 10.59
CA ALA A 182 17.01 3.25 10.60
C ALA A 182 17.48 3.56 12.02
N MET A 183 16.55 3.70 12.99
CA MET A 183 16.86 3.96 14.39
C MET A 183 17.68 2.84 15.01
N LEU A 184 17.23 1.58 14.86
CA LEU A 184 17.92 0.41 15.40
C LEU A 184 19.34 0.21 14.82
N ARG A 185 19.52 0.53 13.54
CA ARG A 185 20.81 0.39 12.83
C ARG A 185 21.68 1.64 12.88
N HIS A 186 21.19 2.76 13.43
CA HIS A 186 21.83 4.08 13.38
C HIS A 186 22.32 4.44 11.96
N ARG A 187 21.50 4.11 10.93
CA ARG A 187 21.88 4.29 9.53
C ARG A 187 20.65 4.55 8.67
N PHE A 188 20.72 5.58 7.82
CA PHE A 188 19.74 5.81 6.77
C PHE A 188 19.99 4.86 5.59
N GLY A 189 18.94 4.35 5.01
CA GLY A 189 19.00 3.42 3.89
C GLY A 189 17.63 3.00 3.40
N ASN A 190 17.64 2.16 2.38
CA ASN A 190 16.42 1.59 1.83
C ASN A 190 16.07 0.29 2.58
N TYR A 191 14.97 0.31 3.31
CA TYR A 191 14.42 -0.82 4.04
C TYR A 191 13.10 -1.32 3.45
N TRP A 192 12.55 -0.58 2.46
CA TRP A 192 11.32 -0.91 1.77
C TRP A 192 11.44 -2.16 0.89
N ASN A 193 12.60 -2.40 0.27
CA ASN A 193 12.87 -3.49 -0.65
C ASN A 193 12.75 -4.91 -0.04
N GLN A 194 12.55 -5.01 1.25
CA GLN A 194 12.32 -6.26 1.99
C GLN A 194 10.83 -6.62 2.06
N THR A 195 9.95 -5.92 1.32
CA THR A 195 8.52 -6.17 1.29
C THR A 195 8.13 -7.02 0.08
N GLU A 196 7.10 -7.87 0.24
CA GLU A 196 6.55 -8.72 -0.84
C GLU A 196 6.02 -7.91 -2.04
N THR A 197 5.68 -6.64 -1.81
CA THR A 197 5.08 -5.76 -2.83
C THR A 197 6.07 -5.28 -3.88
N TYR A 198 7.40 -5.42 -3.67
CA TYR A 198 8.42 -4.96 -4.61
C TYR A 198 8.37 -5.69 -5.98
N GLU A 199 8.14 -7.00 -5.97
CA GLU A 199 8.03 -7.76 -7.23
C GLU A 199 6.77 -7.33 -8.03
N ALA A 200 5.68 -6.97 -7.34
CA ALA A 200 4.49 -6.44 -7.98
C ALA A 200 4.77 -5.10 -8.69
N LEU A 201 5.54 -4.19 -8.04
CA LEU A 201 5.94 -2.92 -8.64
C LEU A 201 6.65 -3.12 -9.99
N LYS A 202 7.62 -4.06 -10.07
CA LYS A 202 8.34 -4.35 -11.32
C LYS A 202 7.40 -4.81 -12.43
N ILE A 203 6.46 -5.72 -12.11
CA ILE A 203 5.50 -6.25 -13.06
C ILE A 203 4.67 -5.09 -13.63
N TYR A 204 4.12 -4.22 -12.80
CA TYR A 204 3.29 -3.10 -13.23
C TYR A 204 4.07 -2.11 -14.10
N ILE A 205 5.32 -1.77 -13.73
CA ILE A 205 6.15 -0.89 -14.54
C ILE A 205 6.44 -1.52 -15.91
N GLN A 206 6.68 -2.83 -15.97
CA GLN A 206 6.94 -3.56 -17.23
C GLN A 206 5.72 -3.60 -18.15
N MET A 207 4.51 -3.65 -17.60
CA MET A 207 3.27 -3.61 -18.40
C MET A 207 3.13 -2.32 -19.20
N ASN A 208 3.71 -1.20 -18.73
CA ASN A 208 3.70 0.11 -19.37
C ASN A 208 2.33 0.55 -19.93
N MET A 209 1.27 0.27 -19.19
CA MET A 209 -0.09 0.59 -19.60
C MET A 209 -0.27 2.11 -19.69
N ASP A 210 -0.82 2.59 -20.79
CA ASP A 210 -1.23 3.99 -21.02
C ASP A 210 -0.19 5.06 -20.60
N GLY A 211 1.09 4.81 -20.83
CA GLY A 211 2.16 5.75 -20.47
C GLY A 211 2.52 5.75 -18.98
N LEU A 212 2.31 4.64 -18.28
CA LEU A 212 2.69 4.49 -16.87
C LEU A 212 4.17 4.78 -16.62
N LYS A 213 5.07 4.32 -17.49
CA LYS A 213 6.52 4.62 -17.40
C LYS A 213 6.81 6.13 -17.46
N ASP A 214 6.10 6.84 -18.35
CA ASP A 214 6.25 8.29 -18.50
C ASP A 214 5.82 9.01 -17.22
N ALA A 215 4.70 8.60 -16.64
CA ALA A 215 4.21 9.12 -15.36
C ALA A 215 5.23 8.90 -14.23
N ILE A 216 5.84 7.72 -14.16
CA ILE A 216 6.86 7.41 -13.15
C ILE A 216 8.11 8.27 -13.36
N ILE A 217 8.58 8.45 -14.60
CA ILE A 217 9.73 9.30 -14.90
C ILE A 217 9.44 10.76 -14.52
N GLU A 218 8.23 11.24 -14.79
CA GLU A 218 7.80 12.59 -14.40
C GLU A 218 7.82 12.76 -12.87
N MET A 219 7.36 11.76 -12.13
CA MET A 219 7.40 11.77 -10.66
C MET A 219 8.82 11.65 -10.10
N LEU A 220 9.72 10.88 -10.73
CA LEU A 220 11.14 10.83 -10.37
C LEU A 220 11.85 12.16 -10.60
N ALA A 221 11.38 12.95 -11.57
CA ALA A 221 11.85 14.33 -11.79
C ALA A 221 11.28 15.35 -10.76
N GLY A 222 10.49 14.88 -9.77
CA GLY A 222 9.93 15.71 -8.70
C GLY A 222 8.59 16.35 -9.02
N ASN A 223 7.94 15.98 -10.11
CA ASN A 223 6.61 16.47 -10.49
C ASN A 223 5.50 15.58 -9.90
N SER A 224 4.26 16.10 -9.91
CA SER A 224 3.05 15.32 -9.60
C SER A 224 2.31 14.97 -10.89
N VAL A 225 1.64 13.83 -10.89
CA VAL A 225 0.84 13.34 -12.03
C VAL A 225 -0.63 13.28 -11.62
N ARG A 226 -1.52 13.89 -12.38
CA ARG A 226 -2.97 13.80 -12.13
C ARG A 226 -3.48 12.40 -12.41
N ILE A 227 -4.37 11.91 -11.54
CA ILE A 227 -5.05 10.62 -11.68
C ILE A 227 -6.53 10.72 -11.30
N ASN A 228 -7.31 9.77 -11.82
CA ASN A 228 -8.68 9.54 -11.40
C ASN A 228 -8.76 8.25 -10.57
N ILE A 229 -8.90 8.38 -9.24
CA ILE A 229 -9.01 7.23 -8.34
C ILE A 229 -10.37 6.51 -8.42
N GLY A 230 -11.39 7.15 -9.02
CA GLY A 230 -12.75 6.62 -9.09
C GLY A 230 -12.92 5.42 -10.04
N THR A 231 -11.95 5.15 -10.92
CA THR A 231 -11.97 4.01 -11.85
C THR A 231 -11.44 2.72 -11.24
N PHE A 232 -10.72 2.81 -10.12
CA PHE A 232 -10.12 1.66 -9.45
C PHE A 232 -11.17 0.77 -8.77
N HIS A 233 -11.27 -0.48 -9.20
CA HIS A 233 -12.25 -1.45 -8.69
C HIS A 233 -11.76 -2.32 -7.54
N ASN A 234 -10.66 -1.95 -6.90
CA ASN A 234 -10.03 -2.69 -5.80
C ASN A 234 -9.67 -4.14 -6.17
N ASP A 235 -9.26 -4.35 -7.43
CA ASP A 235 -8.89 -5.63 -7.98
C ASP A 235 -7.42 -5.61 -8.42
N MET A 236 -6.64 -6.59 -7.97
CA MET A 236 -5.22 -6.72 -8.38
C MET A 236 -5.07 -7.35 -9.77
N THR A 237 -6.14 -7.73 -10.43
CA THR A 237 -6.11 -8.50 -11.68
C THR A 237 -6.71 -7.79 -12.88
N THR A 238 -7.60 -6.83 -12.66
CA THR A 238 -8.33 -6.13 -13.73
C THR A 238 -7.98 -4.63 -13.74
N PHE A 239 -6.83 -4.30 -14.32
CA PHE A 239 -6.46 -2.91 -14.59
C PHE A 239 -6.90 -2.52 -15.99
N ALA A 240 -7.76 -1.52 -16.11
CA ALA A 240 -8.22 -1.00 -17.40
C ALA A 240 -7.37 0.21 -17.85
N THR A 241 -6.82 0.96 -16.90
CA THR A 241 -6.12 2.23 -17.15
C THR A 241 -4.84 2.35 -16.33
N ARG A 242 -3.96 3.27 -16.73
CA ARG A 242 -2.81 3.71 -15.93
C ARG A 242 -3.21 4.15 -14.53
N ASP A 243 -4.33 4.86 -14.42
CA ASP A 243 -4.80 5.44 -13.17
C ASP A 243 -5.19 4.37 -12.15
N ASP A 244 -5.67 3.20 -12.61
CA ASP A 244 -5.94 2.05 -11.73
C ASP A 244 -4.65 1.53 -11.09
N ILE A 245 -3.57 1.40 -11.87
CA ILE A 245 -2.26 0.96 -11.36
C ILE A 245 -1.67 2.02 -10.42
N LEU A 246 -1.74 3.31 -10.77
CA LEU A 246 -1.26 4.39 -9.91
C LEU A 246 -2.03 4.45 -8.59
N THR A 247 -3.35 4.22 -8.61
CA THR A 247 -4.18 4.12 -7.41
C THR A 247 -3.78 2.93 -6.54
N LEU A 248 -3.55 1.76 -7.15
CA LEU A 248 -3.03 0.61 -6.41
C LEU A 248 -1.68 0.94 -5.76
N LEU A 249 -0.78 1.61 -6.46
CA LEU A 249 0.53 2.01 -5.92
C LEU A 249 0.42 2.99 -4.75
N VAL A 250 -0.66 3.80 -4.67
CA VAL A 250 -0.97 4.60 -3.48
C VAL A 250 -1.33 3.69 -2.31
N HIS A 251 -2.23 2.71 -2.49
CA HIS A 251 -2.60 1.78 -1.43
C HIS A 251 -1.43 0.91 -0.95
N LEU A 252 -0.52 0.55 -1.85
CA LEU A 252 0.71 -0.18 -1.52
C LEU A 252 1.80 0.71 -0.89
N GLY A 253 1.59 2.03 -0.80
CA GLY A 253 2.55 2.97 -0.21
C GLY A 253 3.72 3.37 -1.13
N TYR A 254 3.70 3.02 -2.41
CA TYR A 254 4.70 3.48 -3.38
C TYR A 254 4.47 4.90 -3.88
N LEU A 255 3.25 5.40 -3.74
CA LEU A 255 2.87 6.77 -4.07
C LEU A 255 2.12 7.41 -2.91
N THR A 256 2.14 8.72 -2.85
CA THR A 256 1.23 9.51 -2.02
C THR A 256 0.23 10.25 -2.89
N TYR A 257 -0.99 10.39 -2.42
CA TYR A 257 -2.07 11.06 -3.11
C TYR A 257 -2.38 12.42 -2.47
N ASP A 258 -2.46 13.46 -3.30
CA ASP A 258 -2.90 14.79 -2.91
C ASP A 258 -4.36 14.96 -3.35
N VAL A 259 -5.27 14.98 -2.38
CA VAL A 259 -6.72 15.01 -2.63
C VAL A 259 -7.17 16.34 -3.25
N GLU A 260 -6.51 17.45 -2.89
CA GLU A 260 -6.86 18.78 -3.41
C GLU A 260 -6.46 18.95 -4.89
N LYS A 261 -5.31 18.33 -5.27
CA LYS A 261 -4.80 18.42 -6.64
C LYS A 261 -5.19 17.23 -7.51
N GLU A 262 -5.87 16.23 -6.93
CA GLU A 262 -6.17 14.96 -7.59
C GLU A 262 -4.93 14.36 -8.28
N SER A 263 -3.82 14.32 -7.55
CA SER A 263 -2.51 13.95 -8.12
C SER A 263 -1.70 13.07 -7.20
N VAL A 264 -0.81 12.28 -7.80
CA VAL A 264 0.13 11.41 -7.10
C VAL A 264 1.57 11.88 -7.32
N ARG A 265 2.42 11.56 -6.37
CA ARG A 265 3.87 11.75 -6.45
C ARG A 265 4.59 10.66 -5.66
N ILE A 266 5.87 10.49 -5.92
CA ILE A 266 6.75 9.64 -5.11
C ILE A 266 6.96 10.34 -3.76
N PRO A 267 6.71 9.63 -2.62
CA PRO A 267 6.69 10.27 -1.32
C PRO A 267 8.07 10.74 -0.84
N ASN A 268 9.10 9.93 -1.02
CA ASN A 268 10.38 10.15 -0.37
C ASN A 268 11.57 9.51 -1.13
N LYS A 269 12.77 9.70 -0.59
CA LYS A 269 14.02 9.23 -1.18
C LYS A 269 14.13 7.70 -1.20
N GLU A 270 13.62 7.02 -0.18
CA GLU A 270 13.63 5.56 -0.10
C GLU A 270 12.82 4.93 -1.25
N VAL A 271 11.58 5.37 -1.41
CA VAL A 271 10.69 4.87 -2.47
C VAL A 271 11.18 5.30 -3.86
N ALA A 272 11.75 6.51 -4.01
CA ALA A 272 12.39 6.92 -5.25
C ALA A 272 13.51 5.96 -5.67
N GLN A 273 14.31 5.46 -4.71
CA GLN A 273 15.35 4.47 -4.99
C GLN A 273 14.77 3.15 -5.49
N GLU A 274 13.59 2.72 -4.99
CA GLU A 274 12.91 1.51 -5.47
C GLU A 274 12.49 1.66 -6.95
N TYR A 275 11.93 2.80 -7.31
CA TYR A 275 11.58 3.07 -8.72
C TYR A 275 12.83 3.09 -9.62
N ILE A 276 13.92 3.72 -9.17
CA ILE A 276 15.19 3.74 -9.91
C ILE A 276 15.72 2.31 -10.10
N ASN A 277 15.71 1.48 -9.04
CA ASN A 277 16.14 0.10 -9.10
C ASN A 277 15.26 -0.73 -10.06
N ALA A 278 13.95 -0.54 -10.02
CA ALA A 278 13.02 -1.24 -10.91
C ALA A 278 13.22 -0.86 -12.39
N ILE A 279 13.47 0.41 -12.68
CA ILE A 279 13.70 0.91 -14.05
C ILE A 279 15.11 0.56 -14.55
N SER A 280 16.12 0.56 -13.69
CA SER A 280 17.52 0.26 -14.08
C SER A 280 17.71 -1.18 -14.58
N THR A 281 16.77 -2.07 -14.34
CA THR A 281 16.74 -3.43 -14.94
C THR A 281 16.22 -3.45 -16.37
N MET A 282 15.78 -2.30 -16.92
CA MET A 282 15.31 -2.16 -18.32
C MET A 282 16.46 -1.94 -19.28
N ASP A 283 16.26 -2.30 -20.57
CA ASP A 283 17.26 -2.03 -21.62
C ASP A 283 17.46 -0.51 -21.77
N TRP A 284 18.70 -0.02 -21.55
CA TRP A 284 19.07 1.39 -21.65
C TRP A 284 18.76 2.01 -23.03
N LYS A 285 18.71 1.18 -24.09
CA LYS A 285 18.35 1.62 -25.46
C LYS A 285 16.91 2.09 -25.53
N GLU A 286 16.01 1.37 -24.88
CA GLU A 286 14.59 1.74 -24.81
C GLU A 286 14.41 3.02 -23.99
N ALA A 287 15.12 3.16 -22.86
CA ALA A 287 15.07 4.36 -22.03
C ALA A 287 15.55 5.62 -22.76
N ILE A 288 16.67 5.56 -23.51
CA ILE A 288 17.17 6.69 -24.29
C ILE A 288 16.22 7.03 -25.45
N SER A 289 15.67 6.03 -26.14
CA SER A 289 14.68 6.26 -27.20
C SER A 289 13.48 7.02 -26.66
N GLN A 290 12.92 6.61 -25.53
CA GLN A 290 11.78 7.30 -24.90
C GLN A 290 12.10 8.76 -24.51
N ILE A 291 13.30 9.01 -23.96
CA ILE A 291 13.74 10.38 -23.62
C ILE A 291 13.73 11.28 -24.87
N LYS A 292 14.19 10.76 -26.01
CA LYS A 292 14.23 11.49 -27.29
C LYS A 292 12.84 11.69 -27.88
N ASP A 293 12.04 10.62 -27.97
CA ASP A 293 10.72 10.63 -28.62
C ASP A 293 9.73 11.53 -27.89
N LYS A 294 9.80 11.62 -26.57
CA LYS A 294 8.91 12.42 -25.72
C LYS A 294 9.40 13.84 -25.46
N LYS A 295 10.54 14.24 -26.06
CA LYS A 295 11.11 15.59 -25.93
C LYS A 295 11.20 16.09 -24.47
N TYR A 296 11.58 15.20 -23.55
CA TYR A 296 11.73 15.58 -22.12
C TYR A 296 12.70 16.74 -21.91
N ALA A 297 13.71 16.89 -22.80
CA ALA A 297 14.62 18.02 -22.79
C ALA A 297 13.91 19.39 -22.79
N LEU A 298 12.78 19.51 -23.51
CA LEU A 298 12.01 20.76 -23.57
C LEU A 298 11.36 21.15 -22.24
N LYS A 299 11.05 20.17 -21.37
CA LYS A 299 10.48 20.44 -20.04
C LYS A 299 11.50 21.04 -19.07
N PHE A 300 12.79 20.88 -19.32
CA PHE A 300 13.87 21.41 -18.49
C PHE A 300 14.40 22.77 -18.99
N GLN A 301 14.14 23.15 -20.23
CA GLN A 301 14.64 24.43 -20.79
C GLN A 301 14.17 25.64 -19.99
N GLY A 302 12.92 25.69 -19.55
CA GLY A 302 12.41 26.78 -18.71
C GLY A 302 12.99 26.85 -17.30
N LYS A 303 13.48 25.72 -16.75
CA LYS A 303 14.09 25.65 -15.40
C LYS A 303 15.61 25.98 -15.45
N LEU A 304 16.25 25.82 -16.59
CA LEU A 304 17.67 26.10 -16.77
C LEU A 304 17.98 27.61 -16.78
N GLU A 305 17.02 28.46 -17.19
CA GLU A 305 17.15 29.91 -17.21
C GLU A 305 17.12 30.55 -15.82
N GLU A 306 16.56 29.84 -14.81
CA GLU A 306 16.43 30.36 -13.44
C GLU A 306 17.68 30.15 -12.55
N GLN A 307 18.67 29.35 -12.98
CA GLN A 307 19.88 29.10 -12.18
C GLN A 307 21.20 29.30 -13.01
N PRO A 308 22.03 30.29 -12.66
CA PRO A 308 23.22 30.67 -13.46
C PRO A 308 24.38 29.65 -13.42
N LYS A 309 24.21 28.49 -12.80
CA LYS A 309 25.27 27.46 -12.72
C LYS A 309 25.17 26.34 -13.75
N TYR A 310 24.15 26.29 -14.58
CA TYR A 310 23.99 25.25 -15.59
C TYR A 310 24.60 25.65 -16.93
N THR A 311 25.36 24.75 -17.55
CA THR A 311 26.07 24.97 -18.83
C THR A 311 25.16 24.91 -20.06
N GLY A 312 23.83 24.76 -19.87
CA GLY A 312 22.86 24.68 -20.96
C GLY A 312 22.85 23.36 -21.74
N ARG A 313 23.64 22.36 -21.33
CA ARG A 313 23.62 21.02 -21.96
C ARG A 313 22.79 20.03 -21.14
N ILE A 314 21.84 19.38 -21.79
CA ILE A 314 21.05 18.29 -21.20
C ILE A 314 21.67 16.97 -21.63
N LEU A 315 22.01 16.11 -20.66
CA LEU A 315 22.56 14.79 -20.90
C LEU A 315 21.48 13.75 -20.66
N ALA A 316 21.20 12.90 -21.66
CA ALA A 316 20.45 11.66 -21.45
C ALA A 316 21.42 10.56 -21.06
N VAL A 317 21.21 9.96 -19.89
CA VAL A 317 22.03 8.85 -19.38
C VAL A 317 21.17 7.59 -19.34
N GLY A 318 21.49 6.61 -20.18
CA GLY A 318 20.89 5.28 -20.15
C GLY A 318 21.84 4.31 -19.47
N ILE A 319 21.36 3.59 -18.46
CA ILE A 319 22.12 2.56 -17.75
C ILE A 319 21.36 1.24 -17.90
N GLY A 320 22.04 0.21 -18.44
CA GLY A 320 21.51 -1.14 -18.56
C GLY A 320 22.32 -2.12 -17.71
N TYR A 321 21.69 -3.17 -17.23
CA TYR A 321 22.34 -4.28 -16.53
C TYR A 321 22.04 -5.60 -17.26
N ASP A 322 23.07 -6.30 -17.69
CA ASP A 322 22.95 -7.63 -18.26
C ASP A 322 22.97 -8.69 -17.14
N LYS A 323 21.86 -9.41 -16.98
CA LYS A 323 21.72 -10.45 -15.94
C LYS A 323 22.61 -11.69 -16.19
N GLN A 324 22.96 -11.97 -17.46
CA GLN A 324 23.76 -13.15 -17.81
C GLN A 324 25.24 -12.87 -17.62
N THR A 325 25.72 -11.73 -18.08
CA THR A 325 27.14 -11.34 -17.96
C THR A 325 27.46 -10.64 -16.64
N LYS A 326 26.43 -10.15 -15.91
CA LYS A 326 26.54 -9.32 -14.70
C LYS A 326 27.26 -7.99 -14.93
N GLU A 327 27.27 -7.52 -16.17
CA GLU A 327 27.90 -6.27 -16.56
C GLU A 327 26.92 -5.11 -16.62
N HIS A 328 27.39 -3.94 -16.23
CA HIS A 328 26.66 -2.68 -16.40
C HIS A 328 27.10 -2.01 -17.70
N SER A 329 26.14 -1.64 -18.51
CA SER A 329 26.38 -0.78 -19.68
C SER A 329 25.79 0.60 -19.42
N CYS A 330 26.55 1.65 -19.79
CA CYS A 330 26.10 3.04 -19.66
C CYS A 330 26.30 3.74 -20.99
N LYS A 331 25.29 4.48 -21.44
CA LYS A 331 25.41 5.37 -22.58
C LYS A 331 24.97 6.77 -22.19
N VAL A 332 25.81 7.75 -22.51
CA VAL A 332 25.53 9.17 -22.30
C VAL A 332 25.37 9.83 -23.67
N GLU A 333 24.27 10.51 -23.90
CA GLU A 333 24.04 11.30 -25.10
C GLU A 333 23.69 12.73 -24.73
N VAL A 334 24.23 13.68 -25.49
CA VAL A 334 23.86 15.10 -25.37
C VAL A 334 22.57 15.30 -26.14
N LEU A 335 21.55 15.87 -25.48
CA LEU A 335 20.30 16.27 -26.11
C LEU A 335 20.43 17.76 -26.47
N GLU A 336 20.29 18.09 -27.75
CA GLU A 336 20.29 19.45 -28.27
C GLU A 336 18.96 20.16 -28.02
#